data_af158f132f40c8e6712980b017db9d76
#
_entry.id   af158f132f40c8e6712980b017db9d76
#
_cell.length_a   1.000
_cell.length_b   1.000
_cell.length_c   1.000
_cell.angle_alpha   90.00
_cell.angle_beta   90.00
_cell.angle_gamma   90.00
#
_symmetry.space_group_name_H-M   'P 1'
#
loop_
_entity.id
_entity.type
_entity.pdbx_description
1 polymer ?
#
loop_
_entity_poly.entity_id
_entity_poly.type
_entity_poly.pdbx_seq_one_letter_code
_entity_poly.pdbx_strand_id
1 'polypeptide(L)'
;RLIPYEGPITQQLADVLHELGGQGINATDFQPGKLPMHLRMNYGAIDKRGKIVDSDRDLAALIRRQAGHIKSSVSRVSRTAESTAVSEWTDDTLGAIDDTVTTTVDGHEVTAYPALVATKDGVELKVHPTKAAADAAMVTTTLTLLMRDIAVNTAQMVKGLPLQQRVAVDSYPHGGADGLVNDARVAAIRDLMLESGGPVRTPSAFQKLKDTIKPQVPGRVRQAVVAIAPGLAEYSNLRAELAHWDGAAIDDMREQLEFLLPRNAITIHGMSHLRHLPRYIQAMRIRLEDMNLDPDRDADRQAEVDNAKAYLANRLRSLPPGREKTREVKDIRWMVEELRVSLFAQRLGTAHAVSLRRIQKAVDKLR
;
A
#
# COMPACT_ATOMS: atom_id res chain seq x y z
N ARG A 1 6.86 -33.02 27.87
CA ARG A 1 7.44 -32.34 26.69
C ARG A 1 6.40 -31.35 26.19
N LEU A 2 6.63 -30.06 26.42
CA LEU A 2 5.84 -29.02 25.78
C LEU A 2 6.23 -28.97 24.30
N ILE A 3 5.38 -29.49 23.44
CA ILE A 3 5.51 -29.29 21.99
C ILE A 3 5.01 -27.88 21.70
N PRO A 4 5.77 -27.04 21.03
CA PRO A 4 5.26 -25.73 20.62
C PRO A 4 4.21 -25.96 19.55
N TYR A 5 2.94 -25.71 19.89
CA TYR A 5 1.84 -25.77 18.96
C TYR A 5 1.71 -24.43 18.22
N GLU A 6 1.55 -24.47 16.90
CA GLU A 6 1.21 -23.31 16.08
C GLU A 6 -0.30 -23.31 15.79
N GLY A 7 -1.01 -22.25 16.15
CA GLY A 7 -2.44 -22.08 15.86
C GLY A 7 -3.27 -21.55 17.02
N PRO A 8 -4.61 -21.45 16.86
CA PRO A 8 -5.52 -20.99 17.91
C PRO A 8 -5.48 -21.91 19.13
N ILE A 9 -5.44 -21.34 20.33
CA ILE A 9 -5.34 -22.10 21.60
C ILE A 9 -6.52 -23.08 21.80
N THR A 10 -7.69 -22.74 21.28
CA THR A 10 -8.89 -23.61 21.34
C THR A 10 -8.70 -24.88 20.51
N GLN A 11 -8.03 -24.79 19.37
CA GLN A 11 -7.69 -25.95 18.55
C GLN A 11 -6.66 -26.82 19.25
N GLN A 12 -5.60 -26.21 19.79
CA GLN A 12 -4.56 -26.92 20.53
C GLN A 12 -5.10 -27.66 21.75
N LEU A 13 -6.04 -27.04 22.48
CA LEU A 13 -6.71 -27.69 23.61
C LEU A 13 -7.58 -28.88 23.18
N ALA A 14 -8.32 -28.73 22.07
CA ALA A 14 -9.11 -29.84 21.51
C ALA A 14 -8.21 -31.01 21.11
N ASP A 15 -7.09 -30.73 20.42
CA ASP A 15 -6.13 -31.74 19.95
C ASP A 15 -5.48 -32.48 21.14
N VAL A 16 -5.01 -31.76 22.15
CA VAL A 16 -4.42 -32.36 23.37
C VAL A 16 -5.43 -33.20 24.15
N LEU A 17 -6.67 -32.73 24.31
CA LEU A 17 -7.72 -33.50 24.98
C LEU A 17 -8.10 -34.74 24.18
N HIS A 18 -8.06 -34.69 22.88
CA HIS A 18 -8.26 -35.85 22.00
C HIS A 18 -7.16 -36.90 22.16
N GLU A 19 -5.90 -36.45 22.22
CA GLU A 19 -4.73 -37.33 22.50
C GLU A 19 -4.81 -37.97 23.90
N LEU A 20 -5.43 -37.29 24.88
CA LEU A 20 -5.64 -37.79 26.24
C LEU A 20 -6.88 -38.70 26.38
N GLY A 21 -7.54 -39.07 25.28
CA GLY A 21 -8.69 -39.97 25.26
C GLY A 21 -10.04 -39.29 25.39
N GLY A 22 -10.14 -37.97 25.32
CA GLY A 22 -11.38 -37.21 25.27
C GLY A 22 -12.06 -37.33 23.91
N GLN A 23 -13.15 -38.10 23.82
CA GLN A 23 -13.91 -38.22 22.57
C GLN A 23 -14.96 -37.09 22.46
N GLY A 24 -15.14 -36.53 21.26
CA GLY A 24 -16.20 -35.58 20.93
C GLY A 24 -15.94 -34.12 21.31
N ILE A 25 -14.74 -33.75 21.74
CA ILE A 25 -14.42 -32.35 22.08
C ILE A 25 -13.83 -31.65 20.83
N ASN A 26 -14.50 -30.58 20.40
CA ASN A 26 -14.09 -29.77 19.25
C ASN A 26 -13.62 -28.37 19.69
N ALA A 27 -12.83 -27.70 18.87
CA ALA A 27 -12.37 -26.32 19.12
C ALA A 27 -13.54 -25.33 19.36
N THR A 28 -14.70 -25.60 18.76
CA THR A 28 -15.95 -24.80 18.92
C THR A 28 -16.62 -24.95 20.28
N ASP A 29 -16.29 -25.99 21.05
CA ASP A 29 -16.84 -26.22 22.39
C ASP A 29 -16.22 -25.29 23.44
N PHE A 30 -15.00 -24.78 23.12
CA PHE A 30 -14.33 -23.77 23.93
C PHE A 30 -14.86 -22.38 23.63
N GLN A 31 -15.79 -21.90 24.45
CA GLN A 31 -16.37 -20.58 24.32
C GLN A 31 -15.68 -19.59 25.28
N PRO A 32 -14.73 -18.75 24.81
CA PRO A 32 -14.00 -17.80 25.67
C PRO A 32 -14.94 -16.86 26.46
N GLY A 33 -16.14 -16.57 25.92
CA GLY A 33 -17.14 -15.75 26.57
C GLY A 33 -17.76 -16.35 27.81
N LYS A 34 -17.71 -17.69 27.98
CA LYS A 34 -18.22 -18.42 29.15
C LYS A 34 -17.17 -18.59 30.25
N LEU A 35 -15.91 -18.24 30.02
CA LEU A 35 -14.91 -18.31 31.08
C LEU A 35 -15.27 -17.38 32.25
N PRO A 36 -15.10 -17.83 33.52
CA PRO A 36 -15.15 -16.95 34.67
C PRO A 36 -14.26 -15.76 34.54
N MET A 37 -14.65 -14.59 35.08
CA MET A 37 -13.95 -13.32 34.90
C MET A 37 -12.46 -13.38 35.24
N HIS A 38 -12.05 -14.13 36.25
CA HIS A 38 -10.66 -14.28 36.69
C HIS A 38 -9.79 -15.11 35.74
N LEU A 39 -10.40 -15.91 34.86
CA LEU A 39 -9.69 -16.72 33.84
C LEU A 39 -9.63 -16.03 32.48
N ARG A 40 -10.27 -14.86 32.31
CA ARG A 40 -10.18 -14.10 31.06
C ARG A 40 -8.88 -13.31 31.03
N MET A 41 -8.26 -13.28 29.84
CA MET A 41 -7.04 -12.50 29.60
C MET A 41 -7.26 -11.05 30.00
N ASN A 42 -6.31 -10.47 30.73
CA ASN A 42 -6.25 -9.07 31.08
C ASN A 42 -4.95 -8.49 30.48
N TYR A 43 -5.08 -7.43 29.72
CA TYR A 43 -3.96 -6.74 29.10
C TYR A 43 -3.52 -5.60 30.04
N GLY A 44 -2.23 -5.51 30.31
CA GLY A 44 -1.66 -4.44 31.14
C GLY A 44 -0.74 -3.55 30.31
N ALA A 45 -0.95 -2.24 30.39
CA ALA A 45 0.06 -1.27 29.96
C ALA A 45 1.10 -1.17 31.08
N ILE A 46 2.38 -1.40 30.74
CA ILE A 46 3.49 -1.35 31.70
C ILE A 46 4.40 -0.17 31.40
N ASP A 47 4.90 0.49 32.42
CA ASP A 47 5.93 1.52 32.29
C ASP A 47 7.33 0.91 32.08
N LYS A 48 8.35 1.76 31.86
CA LYS A 48 9.75 1.32 31.70
C LYS A 48 10.31 0.56 32.92
N ARG A 49 9.66 0.66 34.08
CA ARG A 49 10.03 -0.04 35.32
C ARG A 49 9.25 -1.32 35.52
N GLY A 50 8.43 -1.72 34.55
CA GLY A 50 7.63 -2.93 34.61
C GLY A 50 6.35 -2.80 35.48
N LYS A 51 5.99 -1.60 35.96
CA LYS A 51 4.79 -1.36 36.74
C LYS A 51 3.57 -1.22 35.82
N ILE A 52 2.48 -1.89 36.16
CA ILE A 52 1.21 -1.75 35.43
C ILE A 52 0.65 -0.35 35.73
N VAL A 53 0.47 0.46 34.69
CA VAL A 53 -0.08 1.83 34.76
C VAL A 53 -1.55 1.89 34.35
N ASP A 54 -1.99 0.93 33.55
CA ASP A 54 -3.41 0.76 33.15
C ASP A 54 -3.65 -0.68 32.76
N SER A 55 -4.89 -1.17 32.86
CA SER A 55 -5.23 -2.51 32.42
C SER A 55 -6.68 -2.58 31.92
N ASP A 56 -6.91 -3.46 30.94
CA ASP A 56 -8.23 -3.74 30.40
C ASP A 56 -8.27 -5.14 29.82
N ARG A 57 -9.46 -5.71 29.75
CA ARG A 57 -9.73 -6.97 29.06
C ARG A 57 -9.98 -6.79 27.56
N ASP A 58 -10.36 -5.60 27.15
CA ASP A 58 -10.40 -5.18 25.76
C ASP A 58 -9.08 -4.46 25.40
N LEU A 59 -8.20 -5.17 24.69
CA LEU A 59 -6.93 -4.63 24.22
C LEU A 59 -7.13 -3.37 23.36
N ALA A 60 -8.18 -3.33 22.54
CA ALA A 60 -8.45 -2.18 21.68
C ALA A 60 -8.89 -0.95 22.52
N ALA A 61 -9.66 -1.17 23.59
CA ALA A 61 -10.02 -0.10 24.52
C ALA A 61 -8.80 0.41 25.29
N LEU A 62 -7.93 -0.50 25.76
CA LEU A 62 -6.68 -0.14 26.43
C LEU A 62 -5.78 0.69 25.50
N ILE A 63 -5.57 0.24 24.25
CA ILE A 63 -4.79 0.95 23.24
C ILE A 63 -5.38 2.34 22.97
N ARG A 64 -6.71 2.47 22.83
CA ARG A 64 -7.36 3.78 22.61
C ARG A 64 -7.13 4.76 23.78
N ARG A 65 -7.24 4.29 25.03
CA ARG A 65 -6.97 5.12 26.20
C ARG A 65 -5.51 5.53 26.28
N GLN A 66 -4.59 4.61 26.07
CA GLN A 66 -3.16 4.90 26.08
C GLN A 66 -2.78 5.83 24.93
N ALA A 67 -3.35 5.68 23.75
CA ALA A 67 -3.15 6.62 22.63
C ALA A 67 -3.61 8.05 22.99
N GLY A 68 -4.71 8.20 23.74
CA GLY A 68 -5.16 9.49 24.26
C GLY A 68 -4.13 10.14 25.23
N HIS A 69 -3.61 9.36 26.17
CA HIS A 69 -2.57 9.81 27.10
C HIS A 69 -1.25 10.15 26.38
N ILE A 70 -0.80 9.32 25.47
CA ILE A 70 0.37 9.58 24.63
C ILE A 70 0.14 10.87 23.81
N LYS A 71 -1.02 11.03 23.18
CA LYS A 71 -1.35 12.22 22.38
C LYS A 71 -1.35 13.49 23.23
N SER A 72 -1.90 13.47 24.45
CA SER A 72 -1.90 14.63 25.37
C SER A 72 -0.50 14.96 25.89
N SER A 73 0.31 13.95 26.19
CA SER A 73 1.72 14.12 26.60
C SER A 73 2.58 14.65 25.45
N VAL A 74 2.42 14.10 24.25
CA VAL A 74 3.08 14.59 23.03
C VAL A 74 2.64 16.02 22.72
N SER A 75 1.35 16.40 22.91
CA SER A 75 0.89 17.79 22.72
C SER A 75 1.54 18.79 23.65
N ARG A 76 2.00 18.39 24.85
CA ARG A 76 2.80 19.26 25.72
C ARG A 76 4.25 19.41 25.22
N VAL A 77 4.84 18.33 24.72
CA VAL A 77 6.17 18.37 24.05
C VAL A 77 6.11 19.19 22.77
N SER A 78 5.03 19.03 21.98
CA SER A 78 4.79 19.77 20.75
C SER A 78 4.86 21.27 20.93
N ARG A 79 4.24 21.81 21.99
CA ARG A 79 4.25 23.27 22.25
C ARG A 79 5.66 23.85 22.44
N THR A 80 6.62 23.03 22.80
CA THR A 80 8.02 23.47 23.05
C THR A 80 8.92 23.15 21.84
N ALA A 81 8.57 22.17 21.02
CA ALA A 81 9.41 21.66 19.94
C ALA A 81 8.84 21.90 18.53
N GLU A 82 7.55 22.28 18.39
CA GLU A 82 6.97 22.66 17.11
C GLU A 82 7.35 24.08 16.73
N SER A 83 7.68 24.28 15.44
CA SER A 83 7.97 25.60 14.91
C SER A 83 6.84 26.09 14.01
N THR A 84 6.72 27.42 13.88
CA THR A 84 5.89 28.06 12.88
C THR A 84 6.36 27.67 11.48
N ALA A 85 5.44 27.60 10.52
CA ALA A 85 5.77 27.32 9.14
C ALA A 85 6.77 28.32 8.57
N VAL A 86 7.81 27.82 7.92
CA VAL A 86 8.83 28.60 7.22
C VAL A 86 8.77 28.31 5.72
N SER A 87 9.10 29.29 4.90
CA SER A 87 9.05 29.14 3.44
C SER A 87 10.07 28.12 2.92
N GLU A 88 11.23 28.04 3.53
CA GLU A 88 12.34 27.18 3.12
C GLU A 88 12.96 26.47 4.31
N TRP A 89 13.41 25.23 4.08
CA TRP A 89 14.17 24.47 5.06
C TRP A 89 15.66 24.73 4.87
N THR A 90 16.23 25.52 5.74
CA THR A 90 17.65 25.88 5.79
C THR A 90 18.22 25.68 7.19
N ASP A 91 19.55 25.75 7.33
CA ASP A 91 20.21 25.70 8.65
C ASP A 91 19.82 26.88 9.55
N ASP A 92 19.49 28.04 8.96
CA ASP A 92 19.06 29.25 9.69
C ASP A 92 17.58 29.22 10.10
N THR A 93 16.77 28.29 9.54
CA THR A 93 15.34 28.18 9.85
C THR A 93 15.06 27.01 10.80
N LEU A 94 14.90 25.80 10.26
CA LEU A 94 14.58 24.60 11.03
C LEU A 94 15.81 23.73 11.33
N GLY A 95 16.93 23.96 10.62
CA GLY A 95 18.17 23.23 10.81
C GLY A 95 18.04 21.71 10.66
N ALA A 96 18.87 20.98 11.40
CA ALA A 96 18.82 19.53 11.46
C ALA A 96 17.63 19.06 12.30
N ILE A 97 16.94 18.03 11.84
CA ILE A 97 15.78 17.44 12.52
C ILE A 97 16.24 16.19 13.29
N ASP A 98 16.14 16.22 14.60
CA ASP A 98 16.50 15.09 15.44
C ASP A 98 15.61 13.86 15.19
N ASP A 99 16.16 12.67 15.41
CA ASP A 99 15.39 11.42 15.30
C ASP A 99 14.36 11.28 16.43
N THR A 100 14.69 11.78 17.62
CA THR A 100 13.85 11.71 18.81
C THR A 100 14.04 12.94 19.68
N VAL A 101 12.97 13.36 20.34
CA VAL A 101 13.00 14.34 21.44
C VAL A 101 12.44 13.66 22.67
N THR A 102 13.21 13.71 23.77
CA THR A 102 12.80 13.13 25.04
C THR A 102 12.57 14.27 26.04
N THR A 103 11.42 14.24 26.72
CA THR A 103 11.08 15.19 27.76
C THR A 103 10.41 14.50 28.95
N THR A 104 10.43 15.14 30.12
CA THR A 104 9.73 14.63 31.30
C THR A 104 8.35 15.30 31.39
N VAL A 105 7.30 14.50 31.36
CA VAL A 105 5.91 14.95 31.56
C VAL A 105 5.34 14.22 32.76
N ASP A 106 4.89 14.95 33.77
CA ASP A 106 4.31 14.43 35.03
C ASP A 106 5.22 13.37 35.71
N GLY A 107 6.54 13.58 35.66
CA GLY A 107 7.54 12.67 36.25
C GLY A 107 7.88 11.45 35.38
N HIS A 108 7.28 11.30 34.22
CA HIS A 108 7.54 10.22 33.24
C HIS A 108 8.32 10.75 32.04
N GLU A 109 9.32 9.98 31.63
CA GLU A 109 10.06 10.27 30.39
C GLU A 109 9.23 9.89 29.17
N VAL A 110 8.90 10.87 28.33
CA VAL A 110 8.16 10.71 27.09
C VAL A 110 9.08 10.94 25.91
N THR A 111 9.23 9.94 25.04
CA THR A 111 9.95 10.05 23.77
C THR A 111 8.95 10.35 22.67
N ALA A 112 9.24 11.36 21.88
CA ALA A 112 8.47 11.76 20.72
C ALA A 112 9.38 11.92 19.50
N TYR A 113 8.80 11.96 18.31
CA TYR A 113 9.52 11.84 17.05
C TYR A 113 9.26 13.08 16.18
N PRO A 114 10.20 14.04 16.11
CA PRO A 114 10.06 15.19 15.23
C PRO A 114 10.11 14.80 13.76
N ALA A 115 9.33 15.48 12.95
CA ALA A 115 9.36 15.35 11.51
C ALA A 115 8.94 16.66 10.82
N LEU A 116 9.46 16.88 9.63
CA LEU A 116 8.98 17.95 8.77
C LEU A 116 7.62 17.60 8.19
N VAL A 117 6.75 18.60 8.14
CA VAL A 117 5.44 18.53 7.50
C VAL A 117 5.35 19.64 6.47
N ALA A 118 5.07 19.29 5.22
CA ALA A 118 4.83 20.28 4.18
C ALA A 118 3.53 21.02 4.42
N THR A 119 3.55 22.34 4.30
CA THR A 119 2.39 23.21 4.31
C THR A 119 2.16 23.80 2.92
N LYS A 120 1.08 24.55 2.77
CA LYS A 120 0.78 25.23 1.50
C LYS A 120 1.93 26.16 1.08
N ASP A 121 2.49 26.89 2.03
CA ASP A 121 3.44 27.97 1.78
C ASP A 121 4.88 27.63 2.22
N GLY A 122 5.14 26.40 2.68
CA GLY A 122 6.47 26.03 3.14
C GLY A 122 6.53 24.70 3.88
N VAL A 123 7.24 24.67 4.99
CA VAL A 123 7.42 23.51 5.87
C VAL A 123 7.35 23.94 7.33
N GLU A 124 6.89 23.06 8.19
CA GLU A 124 6.88 23.21 9.64
C GLU A 124 7.44 21.97 10.31
N LEU A 125 7.96 22.11 11.53
CA LEU A 125 8.35 20.98 12.36
C LEU A 125 7.16 20.54 13.21
N LYS A 126 6.79 19.27 13.13
CA LYS A 126 5.78 18.63 13.99
C LYS A 126 6.35 17.45 14.74
N VAL A 127 5.75 17.15 15.87
CA VAL A 127 6.14 16.05 16.73
C VAL A 127 5.10 14.95 16.65
N HIS A 128 5.55 13.73 16.39
CA HIS A 128 4.71 12.55 16.23
C HIS A 128 4.84 11.58 17.41
N PRO A 129 3.77 10.87 17.79
CA PRO A 129 3.80 9.91 18.90
C PRO A 129 4.55 8.61 18.58
N THR A 130 4.78 8.30 17.32
CA THR A 130 5.47 7.09 16.88
C THR A 130 6.50 7.38 15.81
N LYS A 131 7.58 6.61 15.83
CA LYS A 131 8.62 6.67 14.78
C LYS A 131 8.04 6.46 13.38
N ALA A 132 7.13 5.48 13.22
CA ALA A 132 6.53 5.19 11.92
C ALA A 132 5.73 6.39 11.35
N ALA A 133 5.01 7.14 12.19
CA ALA A 133 4.29 8.33 11.77
C ALA A 133 5.26 9.46 11.36
N ALA A 134 6.34 9.66 12.11
CA ALA A 134 7.37 10.64 11.79
C ALA A 134 8.10 10.28 10.48
N ASP A 135 8.51 9.03 10.31
CA ASP A 135 9.17 8.56 9.09
C ASP A 135 8.26 8.74 7.85
N ALA A 136 6.97 8.42 7.97
CA ALA A 136 6.00 8.65 6.90
C ALA A 136 5.83 10.15 6.56
N ALA A 137 5.82 11.03 7.58
CA ALA A 137 5.79 12.47 7.39
C ALA A 137 7.04 12.97 6.69
N MET A 138 8.24 12.50 7.10
CA MET A 138 9.51 12.84 6.46
C MET A 138 9.55 12.41 4.98
N VAL A 139 9.10 11.20 4.66
CA VAL A 139 9.00 10.71 3.26
C VAL A 139 8.10 11.63 2.45
N THR A 140 6.91 11.92 2.95
CA THR A 140 5.92 12.76 2.24
C THR A 140 6.43 14.18 2.04
N THR A 141 7.04 14.77 3.06
CA THR A 141 7.55 16.14 3.01
C THR A 141 8.77 16.25 2.11
N THR A 142 9.74 15.34 2.24
CA THR A 142 10.92 15.32 1.36
C THR A 142 10.50 15.19 -0.11
N LEU A 143 9.55 14.28 -0.40
CA LEU A 143 9.00 14.14 -1.75
C LEU A 143 8.33 15.44 -2.24
N THR A 144 7.52 16.09 -1.40
CA THR A 144 6.83 17.34 -1.73
C THR A 144 7.83 18.46 -2.06
N LEU A 145 8.88 18.59 -1.27
CA LEU A 145 9.93 19.59 -1.51
C LEU A 145 10.68 19.30 -2.82
N LEU A 146 11.07 18.05 -3.05
CA LEU A 146 11.71 17.64 -4.31
C LEU A 146 10.80 17.90 -5.53
N MET A 147 9.49 17.67 -5.38
CA MET A 147 8.50 17.94 -6.43
C MET A 147 8.35 19.44 -6.74
N ARG A 148 8.57 20.34 -5.78
CA ARG A 148 8.59 21.78 -6.03
C ARG A 148 9.81 22.20 -6.88
N ASP A 149 10.95 21.58 -6.60
CA ASP A 149 12.24 21.97 -7.19
C ASP A 149 12.60 21.25 -8.50
N ILE A 150 11.99 20.11 -8.77
CA ILE A 150 12.31 19.26 -9.93
C ILE A 150 11.12 19.19 -10.88
N ALA A 151 11.09 20.08 -11.85
CA ALA A 151 10.10 20.08 -12.92
C ALA A 151 10.57 19.26 -14.13
N VAL A 152 9.61 18.73 -14.89
CA VAL A 152 9.85 18.10 -16.20
C VAL A 152 8.94 18.72 -17.26
N ASN A 153 9.38 18.75 -18.50
CA ASN A 153 8.60 19.29 -19.61
C ASN A 153 7.83 18.15 -20.29
N THR A 154 6.51 18.19 -20.23
CA THR A 154 5.62 17.15 -20.80
C THR A 154 5.88 16.92 -22.28
N ALA A 155 6.04 17.98 -23.08
CA ALA A 155 6.28 17.84 -24.52
C ALA A 155 7.57 17.07 -24.84
N GLN A 156 8.61 17.24 -24.01
CA GLN A 156 9.85 16.46 -24.15
C GLN A 156 9.67 14.99 -23.76
N MET A 157 8.86 14.71 -22.74
CA MET A 157 8.61 13.34 -22.26
C MET A 157 7.86 12.48 -23.27
N VAL A 158 6.97 13.08 -24.05
CA VAL A 158 6.16 12.39 -25.07
C VAL A 158 6.74 12.51 -26.49
N LYS A 159 7.84 13.24 -26.68
CA LYS A 159 8.47 13.45 -27.99
C LYS A 159 8.94 12.12 -28.60
N GLY A 160 8.59 11.89 -29.88
CA GLY A 160 9.00 10.69 -30.61
C GLY A 160 8.17 9.43 -30.34
N LEU A 161 7.06 9.54 -29.58
CA LEU A 161 6.08 8.47 -29.53
C LEU A 161 5.39 8.31 -30.89
N PRO A 162 5.07 7.08 -31.33
CA PRO A 162 4.21 6.83 -32.48
C PRO A 162 2.87 7.56 -32.33
N LEU A 163 2.27 7.99 -33.45
CA LEU A 163 1.04 8.78 -33.44
C LEU A 163 -0.08 8.18 -32.59
N GLN A 164 -0.35 6.89 -32.77
CA GLN A 164 -1.39 6.18 -31.99
C GLN A 164 -1.12 6.23 -30.49
N GLN A 165 0.11 6.00 -30.06
CA GLN A 165 0.49 6.07 -28.65
C GLN A 165 0.44 7.53 -28.14
N ARG A 166 0.78 8.49 -28.97
CA ARG A 166 0.67 9.89 -28.62
C ARG A 166 -0.76 10.29 -28.37
N VAL A 167 -1.69 9.94 -29.27
CA VAL A 167 -3.14 10.18 -29.10
C VAL A 167 -3.66 9.52 -27.81
N ALA A 168 -3.22 8.30 -27.51
CA ALA A 168 -3.62 7.60 -26.30
C ALA A 168 -3.10 8.28 -25.02
N VAL A 169 -1.88 8.77 -25.02
CA VAL A 169 -1.31 9.55 -23.91
C VAL A 169 -2.02 10.88 -23.74
N ASP A 170 -2.31 11.60 -24.83
CA ASP A 170 -3.05 12.86 -24.80
C ASP A 170 -4.50 12.66 -24.31
N SER A 171 -5.08 11.47 -24.55
CA SER A 171 -6.42 11.06 -24.11
C SER A 171 -6.44 10.31 -22.77
N TYR A 172 -5.33 10.29 -22.03
CA TYR A 172 -5.26 9.60 -20.73
C TYR A 172 -6.35 10.12 -19.78
N PRO A 173 -7.20 9.26 -19.19
CA PRO A 173 -8.43 9.67 -18.51
C PRO A 173 -8.21 10.55 -17.27
N HIS A 174 -7.01 10.57 -16.74
CA HIS A 174 -6.67 11.29 -15.51
C HIS A 174 -5.80 12.53 -15.76
N GLY A 175 -6.15 13.33 -16.75
CA GLY A 175 -5.51 14.62 -17.04
C GLY A 175 -4.58 14.62 -18.24
N GLY A 176 -4.81 13.72 -19.19
CA GLY A 176 -4.05 13.67 -20.45
C GLY A 176 -2.56 13.44 -20.24
N ALA A 177 -1.76 13.91 -21.18
CA ALA A 177 -0.30 13.81 -21.14
C ALA A 177 0.31 14.42 -19.87
N ASP A 178 -0.23 15.58 -19.43
CA ASP A 178 0.27 16.27 -18.22
C ASP A 178 0.01 15.44 -16.96
N GLY A 179 -1.18 14.84 -16.84
CA GLY A 179 -1.52 13.96 -15.72
C GLY A 179 -0.64 12.73 -15.66
N LEU A 180 -0.41 12.07 -16.80
CA LEU A 180 0.47 10.90 -16.89
C LEU A 180 1.93 11.24 -16.56
N VAL A 181 2.46 12.32 -17.13
CA VAL A 181 3.84 12.76 -16.89
C VAL A 181 4.02 13.19 -15.44
N ASN A 182 3.04 13.86 -14.83
CA ASN A 182 3.10 14.22 -13.43
C ASN A 182 3.09 12.98 -12.52
N ASP A 183 2.26 11.98 -12.79
CA ASP A 183 2.27 10.70 -12.04
C ASP A 183 3.63 9.98 -12.18
N ALA A 184 4.16 9.90 -13.40
CA ALA A 184 5.50 9.36 -13.65
C ALA A 184 6.61 10.14 -12.91
N ARG A 185 6.47 11.47 -12.81
CA ARG A 185 7.40 12.33 -12.08
C ARG A 185 7.36 12.06 -10.57
N VAL A 186 6.18 11.95 -9.99
CA VAL A 186 6.01 11.59 -8.56
C VAL A 186 6.66 10.23 -8.27
N ALA A 187 6.39 9.23 -9.10
CA ALA A 187 6.96 7.89 -8.95
C ALA A 187 8.50 7.92 -9.09
N ALA A 188 9.02 8.57 -10.13
CA ALA A 188 10.46 8.66 -10.38
C ALA A 188 11.21 9.36 -9.24
N ILE A 189 10.71 10.50 -8.75
CA ILE A 189 11.33 11.24 -7.66
C ILE A 189 11.29 10.42 -6.37
N ARG A 190 10.15 9.77 -6.05
CA ARG A 190 10.03 8.92 -4.87
C ARG A 190 11.02 7.75 -4.91
N ASP A 191 11.08 7.05 -6.03
CA ASP A 191 11.93 5.88 -6.17
C ASP A 191 13.42 6.26 -6.12
N LEU A 192 13.82 7.32 -6.83
CA LEU A 192 15.19 7.85 -6.77
C LEU A 192 15.57 8.38 -5.38
N MET A 193 14.64 9.04 -4.67
CA MET A 193 14.83 9.47 -3.29
C MET A 193 15.15 8.28 -2.39
N LEU A 194 14.35 7.20 -2.47
CA LEU A 194 14.54 6.00 -1.65
C LEU A 194 15.82 5.24 -2.05
N GLU A 195 16.13 5.11 -3.34
CA GLU A 195 17.36 4.52 -3.86
C GLU A 195 18.63 5.29 -3.39
N SER A 196 18.50 6.60 -3.15
CA SER A 196 19.59 7.48 -2.71
C SER A 196 19.68 7.64 -1.18
N GLY A 197 18.94 6.83 -0.42
CA GLY A 197 19.00 6.83 1.06
C GLY A 197 18.13 7.90 1.74
N GLY A 198 17.19 8.54 1.01
CA GLY A 198 16.18 9.42 1.63
C GLY A 198 15.04 8.63 2.30
N PRO A 199 14.22 9.29 3.12
CA PRO A 199 14.21 10.72 3.40
C PRO A 199 15.42 11.18 4.24
N VAL A 200 15.69 12.49 4.22
CA VAL A 200 16.86 13.09 4.87
C VAL A 200 16.43 14.06 5.98
N ARG A 201 17.30 14.29 6.97
CA ARG A 201 16.97 15.06 8.18
C ARG A 201 17.80 16.34 8.35
N THR A 202 18.61 16.70 7.35
CA THR A 202 19.38 17.96 7.36
C THR A 202 19.24 18.70 6.04
N PRO A 203 19.27 20.05 6.04
CA PRO A 203 19.21 20.85 4.81
C PRO A 203 20.35 20.51 3.83
N SER A 204 21.56 20.30 4.33
CA SER A 204 22.70 19.92 3.49
C SER A 204 22.52 18.56 2.83
N ALA A 205 21.98 17.55 3.55
CA ALA A 205 21.65 16.26 2.97
C ALA A 205 20.51 16.35 1.94
N PHE A 206 19.52 17.23 2.17
CA PHE A 206 18.44 17.49 1.22
C PHE A 206 18.98 18.08 -0.08
N GLN A 207 19.86 19.08 0.00
CA GLN A 207 20.48 19.67 -1.19
C GLN A 207 21.28 18.62 -1.98
N LYS A 208 22.11 17.83 -1.28
CA LYS A 208 22.90 16.74 -1.90
C LYS A 208 21.97 15.70 -2.58
N LEU A 209 20.89 15.29 -1.92
CA LEU A 209 19.90 14.38 -2.48
C LEU A 209 19.28 14.97 -3.75
N LYS A 210 18.84 16.22 -3.70
CA LYS A 210 18.25 16.93 -4.85
C LYS A 210 19.22 16.98 -6.04
N ASP A 211 20.47 17.38 -5.81
CA ASP A 211 21.49 17.47 -6.85
C ASP A 211 21.83 16.11 -7.47
N THR A 212 21.77 15.05 -6.67
CA THR A 212 22.00 13.68 -7.11
C THR A 212 20.87 13.17 -8.01
N ILE A 213 19.60 13.41 -7.65
CA ILE A 213 18.47 12.82 -8.38
C ILE A 213 17.95 13.69 -9.51
N LYS A 214 18.06 15.03 -9.43
CA LYS A 214 17.52 15.97 -10.41
C LYS A 214 17.90 15.63 -11.87
N PRO A 215 19.17 15.32 -12.22
CA PRO A 215 19.56 14.97 -13.58
C PRO A 215 18.98 13.63 -14.05
N GLN A 216 18.58 12.74 -13.14
CA GLN A 216 18.10 11.39 -13.46
C GLN A 216 16.59 11.36 -13.71
N VAL A 217 15.81 12.29 -13.10
CA VAL A 217 14.35 12.30 -13.14
C VAL A 217 13.80 12.32 -14.56
N PRO A 218 14.25 13.20 -15.51
CA PRO A 218 13.70 13.21 -16.86
C PRO A 218 13.83 11.87 -17.58
N GLY A 219 14.97 11.18 -17.40
CA GLY A 219 15.23 9.86 -17.98
C GLY A 219 14.25 8.80 -17.46
N ARG A 220 14.06 8.76 -16.13
CA ARG A 220 13.10 7.82 -15.48
C ARG A 220 11.66 8.10 -15.89
N VAL A 221 11.25 9.38 -15.94
CA VAL A 221 9.90 9.78 -16.38
C VAL A 221 9.66 9.35 -17.82
N ARG A 222 10.58 9.66 -18.72
CA ARG A 222 10.47 9.26 -20.13
C ARG A 222 10.39 7.74 -20.29
N GLN A 223 11.22 7.00 -19.57
CA GLN A 223 11.19 5.53 -19.58
C GLN A 223 9.80 5.00 -19.16
N ALA A 224 9.20 5.56 -18.12
CA ALA A 224 7.86 5.17 -17.65
C ALA A 224 6.78 5.49 -18.71
N VAL A 225 6.80 6.69 -19.29
CA VAL A 225 5.84 7.11 -20.33
C VAL A 225 5.96 6.23 -21.58
N VAL A 226 7.16 5.97 -22.07
CA VAL A 226 7.38 5.10 -23.24
C VAL A 226 6.92 3.67 -22.98
N ALA A 227 7.17 3.15 -21.79
CA ALA A 227 6.81 1.78 -21.44
C ALA A 227 5.30 1.56 -21.28
N ILE A 228 4.55 2.57 -20.82
CA ILE A 228 3.09 2.45 -20.62
C ILE A 228 2.28 2.82 -21.87
N ALA A 229 2.81 3.65 -22.75
CA ALA A 229 2.09 4.21 -23.91
C ALA A 229 1.43 3.13 -24.81
N PRO A 230 2.07 1.99 -25.14
CA PRO A 230 1.41 0.94 -25.91
C PRO A 230 0.16 0.38 -25.21
N GLY A 231 0.24 0.18 -23.88
CA GLY A 231 -0.89 -0.29 -23.09
C GLY A 231 -2.03 0.72 -23.00
N LEU A 232 -1.72 2.03 -23.00
CA LEU A 232 -2.75 3.08 -23.02
C LEU A 232 -3.53 3.10 -24.34
N ALA A 233 -2.86 2.87 -25.46
CA ALA A 233 -3.54 2.79 -26.77
C ALA A 233 -4.55 1.64 -26.79
N GLU A 234 -4.13 0.46 -26.33
CA GLU A 234 -5.03 -0.71 -26.23
C GLU A 234 -6.13 -0.52 -25.19
N TYR A 235 -5.83 0.10 -24.03
CA TYR A 235 -6.80 0.44 -23.01
C TYR A 235 -7.93 1.32 -23.54
N SER A 236 -7.61 2.40 -24.27
CA SER A 236 -8.59 3.34 -24.80
C SER A 236 -9.51 2.65 -25.79
N ASN A 237 -8.99 1.79 -26.67
CA ASN A 237 -9.75 1.04 -27.62
C ASN A 237 -10.70 0.04 -26.94
N LEU A 238 -10.18 -0.77 -26.01
CA LEU A 238 -10.98 -1.75 -25.29
C LEU A 238 -12.08 -1.11 -24.43
N ARG A 239 -11.76 0.00 -23.75
CA ARG A 239 -12.75 0.76 -22.97
C ARG A 239 -13.90 1.26 -23.81
N ALA A 240 -13.63 1.78 -25.02
CA ALA A 240 -14.66 2.21 -25.94
C ALA A 240 -15.50 1.03 -26.45
N GLU A 241 -14.89 -0.10 -26.72
CA GLU A 241 -15.57 -1.31 -27.15
C GLU A 241 -16.50 -1.86 -26.05
N LEU A 242 -16.02 -1.99 -24.81
CA LEU A 242 -16.82 -2.46 -23.67
C LEU A 242 -18.02 -1.54 -23.34
N ALA A 243 -18.00 -0.28 -23.78
CA ALA A 243 -19.14 0.63 -23.58
C ALA A 243 -20.42 0.20 -24.36
N HIS A 244 -20.26 -0.64 -25.37
CA HIS A 244 -21.36 -1.15 -26.21
C HIS A 244 -21.88 -2.53 -25.80
N TRP A 245 -21.33 -3.11 -24.72
CA TRP A 245 -21.68 -4.44 -24.24
C TRP A 245 -22.22 -4.37 -22.80
N ASP A 246 -23.09 -5.31 -22.43
CA ASP A 246 -23.62 -5.44 -21.08
C ASP A 246 -23.48 -6.89 -20.58
N GLY A 247 -23.52 -7.08 -19.27
CA GLY A 247 -23.47 -8.38 -18.61
C GLY A 247 -22.35 -8.51 -17.59
N ALA A 248 -22.44 -9.53 -16.74
CA ALA A 248 -21.53 -9.73 -15.60
C ALA A 248 -20.05 -9.84 -16.01
N ALA A 249 -19.76 -10.51 -17.13
CA ALA A 249 -18.39 -10.61 -17.65
C ALA A 249 -17.84 -9.24 -18.10
N ILE A 250 -18.68 -8.40 -18.66
CA ILE A 250 -18.32 -7.05 -19.09
C ILE A 250 -18.08 -6.15 -17.88
N ASP A 251 -18.94 -6.25 -16.86
CA ASP A 251 -18.77 -5.47 -15.61
C ASP A 251 -17.48 -5.85 -14.88
N ASP A 252 -17.13 -7.15 -14.86
CA ASP A 252 -15.84 -7.60 -14.32
C ASP A 252 -14.65 -7.06 -15.14
N MET A 253 -14.75 -7.02 -16.47
CA MET A 253 -13.70 -6.41 -17.30
C MET A 253 -13.58 -4.90 -17.09
N ARG A 254 -14.69 -4.19 -16.89
CA ARG A 254 -14.68 -2.75 -16.53
C ARG A 254 -14.01 -2.52 -15.18
N GLU A 255 -14.36 -3.31 -14.16
CA GLU A 255 -13.69 -3.27 -12.84
C GLU A 255 -12.18 -3.55 -12.97
N GLN A 256 -11.81 -4.52 -13.80
CA GLN A 256 -10.40 -4.82 -14.07
C GLN A 256 -9.67 -3.65 -14.72
N LEU A 257 -10.28 -2.95 -15.71
CA LEU A 257 -9.70 -1.76 -16.32
C LEU A 257 -9.48 -0.63 -15.30
N GLU A 258 -10.43 -0.41 -14.40
CA GLU A 258 -10.30 0.59 -13.32
C GLU A 258 -9.17 0.23 -12.36
N PHE A 259 -9.02 -1.06 -12.02
CA PHE A 259 -7.90 -1.53 -11.21
C PHE A 259 -6.55 -1.33 -11.91
N LEU A 260 -6.45 -1.63 -13.21
CA LEU A 260 -5.18 -1.55 -13.96
C LEU A 260 -4.70 -0.11 -14.14
N LEU A 261 -5.61 0.84 -14.36
CA LEU A 261 -5.29 2.24 -14.60
C LEU A 261 -6.10 3.21 -13.71
N PRO A 262 -5.96 3.11 -12.38
CA PRO A 262 -6.54 4.10 -11.48
C PRO A 262 -5.83 5.44 -11.63
N ARG A 263 -6.40 6.48 -11.04
CA ARG A 263 -5.69 7.76 -10.91
C ARG A 263 -4.34 7.55 -10.20
N ASN A 264 -3.27 8.09 -10.76
CA ASN A 264 -1.89 7.90 -10.28
C ASN A 264 -1.43 6.42 -10.35
N ALA A 265 -1.77 5.73 -11.43
CA ALA A 265 -1.46 4.31 -11.62
C ALA A 265 0.03 4.00 -11.50
N ILE A 266 0.92 4.86 -12.03
CA ILE A 266 2.37 4.66 -11.97
C ILE A 266 2.87 4.74 -10.52
N THR A 267 2.39 5.73 -9.75
CA THR A 267 2.73 5.88 -8.32
C THR A 267 2.18 4.72 -7.48
N ILE A 268 0.96 4.24 -7.78
CA ILE A 268 0.27 3.19 -7.01
C ILE A 268 0.86 1.81 -7.30
N HIS A 269 1.00 1.47 -8.57
CA HIS A 269 1.37 0.12 -9.02
C HIS A 269 2.87 -0.07 -9.24
N GLY A 270 3.56 0.99 -9.69
CA GLY A 270 4.96 0.91 -10.11
C GLY A 270 5.13 0.30 -11.50
N MET A 271 6.27 0.60 -12.13
CA MET A 271 6.57 0.14 -13.48
C MET A 271 6.87 -1.36 -13.57
N SER A 272 7.19 -2.01 -12.46
CA SER A 272 7.35 -3.47 -12.40
C SER A 272 6.09 -4.22 -12.85
N HIS A 273 4.92 -3.68 -12.57
CA HIS A 273 3.63 -4.24 -12.96
C HIS A 273 3.09 -3.59 -14.25
N LEU A 274 3.13 -2.27 -14.36
CA LEU A 274 2.53 -1.56 -15.48
C LEU A 274 3.20 -1.84 -16.84
N ARG A 275 4.45 -2.27 -16.87
CA ARG A 275 5.09 -2.76 -18.10
C ARG A 275 4.35 -3.96 -18.73
N HIS A 276 3.54 -4.68 -17.95
CA HIS A 276 2.73 -5.80 -18.41
C HIS A 276 1.29 -5.41 -18.81
N LEU A 277 0.95 -4.11 -18.70
CA LEU A 277 -0.38 -3.60 -19.07
C LEU A 277 -0.84 -4.04 -20.45
N PRO A 278 -0.02 -3.97 -21.53
CA PRO A 278 -0.46 -4.43 -22.84
C PRO A 278 -0.94 -5.87 -22.83
N ARG A 279 -0.26 -6.76 -22.11
CA ARG A 279 -0.61 -8.18 -22.00
C ARG A 279 -1.95 -8.41 -21.27
N TYR A 280 -2.20 -7.65 -20.19
CA TYR A 280 -3.48 -7.75 -19.48
C TYR A 280 -4.65 -7.25 -20.34
N ILE A 281 -4.46 -6.14 -21.08
CA ILE A 281 -5.47 -5.64 -22.02
C ILE A 281 -5.72 -6.63 -23.15
N GLN A 282 -4.66 -7.22 -23.69
CA GLN A 282 -4.77 -8.23 -24.73
C GLN A 282 -5.51 -9.50 -24.22
N ALA A 283 -5.28 -9.89 -22.97
CA ALA A 283 -6.01 -11.01 -22.37
C ALA A 283 -7.51 -10.72 -22.24
N MET A 284 -7.89 -9.49 -21.89
CA MET A 284 -9.31 -9.09 -21.89
C MET A 284 -9.92 -9.09 -23.29
N ARG A 285 -9.18 -8.68 -24.33
CA ARG A 285 -9.66 -8.77 -25.72
C ARG A 285 -9.93 -10.21 -26.14
N ILE A 286 -8.99 -11.11 -25.84
CA ILE A 286 -9.16 -12.53 -26.11
C ILE A 286 -10.42 -13.05 -25.39
N ARG A 287 -10.62 -12.70 -24.14
CA ARG A 287 -11.82 -13.07 -23.39
C ARG A 287 -13.09 -12.52 -24.04
N LEU A 288 -13.10 -11.24 -24.44
CA LEU A 288 -14.25 -10.61 -25.09
C LEU A 288 -14.64 -11.32 -26.41
N GLU A 289 -13.64 -11.75 -27.18
CA GLU A 289 -13.85 -12.53 -28.42
C GLU A 289 -14.39 -13.93 -28.11
N ASP A 290 -13.85 -14.62 -27.09
CA ASP A 290 -14.13 -16.01 -26.79
C ASP A 290 -15.42 -16.23 -25.97
N MET A 291 -15.81 -15.24 -25.09
CA MET A 291 -16.91 -15.42 -24.13
C MET A 291 -18.28 -15.70 -24.79
N ASN A 292 -18.52 -15.19 -26.00
CA ASN A 292 -19.76 -15.44 -26.73
C ASN A 292 -19.77 -16.80 -27.41
N LEU A 293 -18.60 -17.42 -27.61
CA LEU A 293 -18.48 -18.76 -28.21
C LEU A 293 -18.75 -19.85 -27.19
N ASP A 294 -18.39 -19.63 -25.93
CA ASP A 294 -18.56 -20.58 -24.83
C ASP A 294 -18.84 -19.84 -23.51
N PRO A 295 -20.08 -19.35 -23.30
CA PRO A 295 -20.43 -18.57 -22.11
C PRO A 295 -20.29 -19.35 -20.78
N ASP A 296 -20.59 -20.66 -20.81
CA ASP A 296 -20.52 -21.51 -19.61
C ASP A 296 -19.06 -21.64 -19.14
N ARG A 297 -18.16 -21.84 -20.10
CA ARG A 297 -16.74 -21.91 -19.84
C ARG A 297 -16.18 -20.55 -19.32
N ASP A 298 -16.66 -19.42 -19.83
CA ASP A 298 -16.28 -18.10 -19.32
C ASP A 298 -16.75 -17.93 -17.87
N ALA A 299 -17.99 -18.34 -17.57
CA ALA A 299 -18.55 -18.29 -16.23
C ALA A 299 -17.77 -19.16 -15.23
N ASP A 300 -17.38 -20.37 -15.60
CA ASP A 300 -16.56 -21.26 -14.77
C ASP A 300 -15.20 -20.64 -14.44
N ARG A 301 -14.54 -20.04 -15.44
CA ARG A 301 -13.27 -19.35 -15.26
C ARG A 301 -13.41 -18.10 -14.40
N GLN A 302 -14.50 -17.34 -14.58
CA GLN A 302 -14.81 -16.18 -13.76
C GLN A 302 -15.03 -16.59 -12.30
N ALA A 303 -15.73 -17.69 -12.05
CA ALA A 303 -15.92 -18.21 -10.69
C ALA A 303 -14.59 -18.50 -9.98
N GLU A 304 -13.56 -18.98 -10.71
CA GLU A 304 -12.23 -19.18 -10.13
C GLU A 304 -11.55 -17.85 -9.74
N VAL A 305 -11.68 -16.82 -10.57
CA VAL A 305 -11.20 -15.46 -10.26
C VAL A 305 -11.93 -14.88 -9.05
N ASP A 306 -13.25 -15.00 -9.00
CA ASP A 306 -14.09 -14.50 -7.91
C ASP A 306 -13.76 -15.20 -6.59
N ASN A 307 -13.50 -16.50 -6.62
CA ASN A 307 -13.02 -17.25 -5.46
C ASN A 307 -11.68 -16.70 -4.94
N ALA A 308 -10.74 -16.36 -5.83
CA ALA A 308 -9.48 -15.76 -5.43
C ALA A 308 -9.67 -14.37 -4.79
N LYS A 309 -10.52 -13.52 -5.41
CA LYS A 309 -10.86 -12.18 -4.90
C LYS A 309 -11.56 -12.27 -3.54
N ALA A 310 -12.54 -13.16 -3.40
CA ALA A 310 -13.29 -13.36 -2.17
C ALA A 310 -12.41 -13.90 -1.03
N TYR A 311 -11.49 -14.82 -1.33
CA TYR A 311 -10.56 -15.37 -0.34
C TYR A 311 -9.66 -14.28 0.24
N LEU A 312 -9.09 -13.42 -0.62
CA LEU A 312 -8.30 -12.27 -0.19
C LEU A 312 -9.15 -11.29 0.64
N ALA A 313 -10.35 -10.94 0.17
CA ALA A 313 -11.24 -9.99 0.87
C ALA A 313 -11.64 -10.50 2.27
N ASN A 314 -11.94 -11.81 2.40
CA ASN A 314 -12.24 -12.44 3.69
C ASN A 314 -11.06 -12.34 4.66
N ARG A 315 -9.84 -12.62 4.17
CA ARG A 315 -8.64 -12.50 4.99
C ARG A 315 -8.39 -11.07 5.45
N LEU A 316 -8.52 -10.09 4.56
CA LEU A 316 -8.31 -8.67 4.89
C LEU A 316 -9.26 -8.17 5.96
N ARG A 317 -10.53 -8.66 6.01
CA ARG A 317 -11.49 -8.32 7.07
C ARG A 317 -11.05 -8.82 8.46
N SER A 318 -10.25 -9.87 8.53
CA SER A 318 -9.72 -10.43 9.79
C SER A 318 -8.41 -9.78 10.23
N LEU A 319 -7.80 -8.94 9.42
CA LEU A 319 -6.52 -8.27 9.71
C LEU A 319 -6.75 -6.86 10.26
N PRO A 320 -5.76 -6.28 10.99
CA PRO A 320 -5.82 -4.89 11.44
C PRO A 320 -6.01 -3.91 10.27
N PRO A 321 -6.69 -2.77 10.48
CA PRO A 321 -6.85 -1.73 9.47
C PRO A 321 -5.52 -1.25 8.90
N GLY A 322 -5.49 -0.96 7.59
CA GLY A 322 -4.29 -0.48 6.88
C GLY A 322 -3.47 -1.59 6.21
N ARG A 323 -3.74 -2.85 6.52
CA ARG A 323 -3.03 -3.98 5.90
C ARG A 323 -3.34 -4.13 4.40
N GLU A 324 -4.48 -3.63 3.94
CA GLU A 324 -4.86 -3.61 2.52
C GLU A 324 -3.89 -2.83 1.61
N LYS A 325 -3.05 -1.97 2.21
CA LYS A 325 -2.07 -1.13 1.50
C LYS A 325 -0.66 -1.72 1.48
N THR A 326 -0.45 -2.85 2.14
CA THR A 326 0.88 -3.47 2.20
C THR A 326 1.32 -4.02 0.85
N ARG A 327 2.63 -4.19 0.69
CA ARG A 327 3.22 -4.71 -0.54
C ARG A 327 2.72 -6.13 -0.84
N GLU A 328 2.65 -6.97 0.18
CA GLU A 328 2.19 -8.36 0.08
C GLU A 328 0.77 -8.44 -0.49
N VAL A 329 -0.15 -7.59 -0.02
CA VAL A 329 -1.52 -7.53 -0.52
C VAL A 329 -1.55 -7.03 -1.97
N LYS A 330 -0.74 -6.03 -2.31
CA LYS A 330 -0.60 -5.57 -3.71
C LYS A 330 -0.10 -6.68 -4.61
N ASP A 331 0.93 -7.40 -4.21
CA ASP A 331 1.49 -8.51 -4.98
C ASP A 331 0.45 -9.63 -5.20
N ILE A 332 -0.39 -9.94 -4.19
CA ILE A 332 -1.48 -10.91 -4.34
C ILE A 332 -2.55 -10.42 -5.34
N ARG A 333 -2.90 -9.13 -5.34
CA ARG A 333 -3.82 -8.59 -6.35
C ARG A 333 -3.28 -8.76 -7.77
N TRP A 334 -1.97 -8.57 -7.97
CA TRP A 334 -1.33 -8.83 -9.26
C TRP A 334 -1.25 -10.32 -9.60
N MET A 335 -1.19 -11.22 -8.61
CA MET A 335 -1.36 -12.65 -8.87
C MET A 335 -2.76 -12.97 -9.41
N VAL A 336 -3.80 -12.24 -9.02
CA VAL A 336 -5.15 -12.39 -9.59
C VAL A 336 -5.16 -11.97 -11.06
N GLU A 337 -4.45 -10.90 -11.44
CA GLU A 337 -4.31 -10.50 -12.84
C GLU A 337 -3.56 -11.55 -13.68
N GLU A 338 -2.50 -12.16 -13.13
CA GLU A 338 -1.83 -13.29 -13.79
C GLU A 338 -2.74 -14.52 -13.89
N LEU A 339 -3.60 -14.78 -12.88
CA LEU A 339 -4.60 -15.85 -12.93
C LEU A 339 -5.59 -15.62 -14.09
N ARG A 340 -6.04 -14.37 -14.29
CA ARG A 340 -6.90 -14.01 -15.43
C ARG A 340 -6.22 -14.34 -16.77
N VAL A 341 -4.96 -13.97 -16.95
CA VAL A 341 -4.19 -14.34 -18.15
C VAL A 341 -4.11 -15.85 -18.33
N SER A 342 -3.85 -16.58 -17.24
CA SER A 342 -3.79 -18.06 -17.26
C SER A 342 -5.10 -18.72 -17.66
N LEU A 343 -6.24 -18.17 -17.23
CA LEU A 343 -7.56 -18.73 -17.48
C LEU A 343 -8.12 -18.34 -18.86
N PHE A 344 -8.06 -17.07 -19.20
CA PHE A 344 -8.73 -16.53 -20.39
C PHE A 344 -7.81 -16.43 -21.62
N ALA A 345 -6.49 -16.36 -21.44
CA ALA A 345 -5.55 -16.08 -22.52
C ALA A 345 -4.24 -16.86 -22.40
N GLN A 346 -4.30 -18.17 -22.19
CA GLN A 346 -3.13 -19.05 -21.94
C GLN A 346 -1.99 -18.85 -22.95
N ARG A 347 -2.33 -18.57 -24.21
CA ARG A 347 -1.35 -18.33 -25.31
C ARG A 347 -0.41 -17.14 -25.05
N LEU A 348 -0.78 -16.20 -24.18
CA LEU A 348 0.07 -15.05 -23.84
C LEU A 348 1.13 -15.37 -22.79
N GLY A 349 0.98 -16.48 -22.07
CA GLY A 349 1.83 -16.84 -20.95
C GLY A 349 1.69 -15.88 -19.74
N THR A 350 2.07 -16.38 -18.58
CA THR A 350 2.08 -15.60 -17.32
C THR A 350 3.51 -15.21 -16.95
N ALA A 351 3.67 -14.11 -16.22
CA ALA A 351 4.98 -13.66 -15.75
C ALA A 351 5.62 -14.64 -14.76
N HIS A 352 4.78 -15.39 -14.05
CA HIS A 352 5.17 -16.45 -13.11
C HIS A 352 4.06 -17.47 -13.02
N ALA A 353 4.38 -18.68 -12.55
CA ALA A 353 3.38 -19.73 -12.37
C ALA A 353 2.34 -19.32 -11.33
N VAL A 354 1.06 -19.32 -11.70
CA VAL A 354 -0.08 -18.90 -10.89
C VAL A 354 -1.17 -19.96 -10.89
N SER A 355 -1.94 -20.04 -9.82
CA SER A 355 -3.17 -20.82 -9.67
C SER A 355 -3.94 -20.33 -8.44
N LEU A 356 -5.24 -20.63 -8.35
CA LEU A 356 -6.06 -20.31 -7.17
C LEU A 356 -5.39 -20.81 -5.87
N ARG A 357 -4.89 -22.04 -5.84
CA ARG A 357 -4.19 -22.62 -4.69
C ARG A 357 -2.93 -21.83 -4.29
N ARG A 358 -2.19 -21.28 -5.25
CA ARG A 358 -0.99 -20.45 -4.96
C ARG A 358 -1.38 -19.11 -4.38
N ILE A 359 -2.48 -18.51 -4.87
CA ILE A 359 -3.04 -17.26 -4.33
C ILE A 359 -3.50 -17.50 -2.90
N GLN A 360 -4.28 -18.55 -2.63
CA GLN A 360 -4.72 -18.91 -1.27
C GLN A 360 -3.54 -19.05 -0.31
N LYS A 361 -2.49 -19.80 -0.70
CA LYS A 361 -1.26 -19.93 0.09
C LYS A 361 -0.55 -18.59 0.36
N ALA A 362 -0.61 -17.64 -0.57
CA ALA A 362 -0.05 -16.31 -0.38
C ALA A 362 -0.90 -15.49 0.60
N VAL A 363 -2.24 -15.60 0.48
CA VAL A 363 -3.20 -14.96 1.40
C VAL A 363 -3.07 -15.49 2.83
N ASP A 364 -2.87 -16.80 3.02
CA ASP A 364 -2.71 -17.43 4.33
C ASP A 364 -1.48 -16.91 5.10
N LYS A 365 -0.45 -16.45 4.38
CA LYS A 365 0.77 -15.87 4.96
C LYS A 365 0.60 -14.42 5.43
N LEU A 366 -0.48 -13.75 5.08
CA LEU A 366 -0.75 -12.38 5.54
C LEU A 366 -0.97 -12.38 7.07
N ARG A 367 -0.21 -11.56 7.79
CA ARG A 367 -0.23 -11.41 9.24
C ARG A 367 -0.72 -10.05 9.68
#